data_8ab1b4a21ad8a2071c0f97075e284343
#
_entry.id   8ab1b4a21ad8a2071c0f97075e284343
#
_cell.length_a   1.000
_cell.length_b   1.000
_cell.length_c   1.000
_cell.angle_alpha   90.00
_cell.angle_beta   90.00
_cell.angle_gamma   90.00
#
_symmetry.space_group_name_H-M   'P 1'
#
loop_
_entity.id
_entity.type
_entity.pdbx_description
1 polymer ?
#
loop_
_entity_poly.entity_id
_entity_poly.type
_entity_poly.pdbx_seq_one_letter_code
_entity_poly.pdbx_strand_id
1 'polypeptide(L)'
;VSATLAADSRLEDLGYQPSLNRQLSFGSLLVYGLLFFVPMAPVAVFGPVVNRSGGVPVLVYLVAAAVMGLSAISYREMALRFPVAGSVYGYTRFSLGRTPGFIAGWLILLDYILMPALLTVLSAVALAHIWPSVPMGIFALVFVLAAMALNLQGVNVTTRVGIVLLAIQLATIAFFLVCVGRGLVSGDVVWSWHALWRPGTSWPSVASAVSIAALSYLGFDAVATLNEEARGGGRAVGIATLALVGLLAFLFGVQVMAAGLVSDTAHFAPGGATNRAFYHAVDTVCPAWFTPVFTVVNAFVAIFACLVVAHSSTARLIFAMARDRVMPAVLSHTNSKGVPWVAIVVVTVVTAILAVTFDCHVEVMTTLVTFGALSSYVMLHADVIAQCIVKEKSHKWVRHLIVPILGALTLLVALAKTEEMTRMVGLSWLAVGISGAVIARMRHSCHVGTRAP
;
A
#
# COMPACT_ATOMS: atom_id res chain seq x y z
N VAL A 1 10.81 9.93 26.21
CA VAL A 1 10.09 9.36 27.36
C VAL A 1 8.69 9.96 27.46
N SER A 2 8.53 11.30 27.51
CA SER A 2 7.23 11.96 27.65
C SER A 2 6.22 11.64 26.53
N ALA A 3 6.66 11.62 25.27
CA ALA A 3 5.78 11.32 24.14
C ALA A 3 5.33 9.84 24.09
N THR A 4 6.16 8.93 24.55
CA THR A 4 5.85 7.50 24.66
C THR A 4 4.79 7.26 25.74
N LEU A 5 4.97 7.83 26.92
CA LEU A 5 4.01 7.74 28.02
C LEU A 5 2.64 8.32 27.65
N ALA A 6 2.60 9.47 26.94
CA ALA A 6 1.36 10.03 26.46
C ALA A 6 0.67 9.20 25.37
N ALA A 7 1.41 8.43 24.60
CA ALA A 7 0.84 7.54 23.59
C ALA A 7 0.31 6.24 24.23
N ASP A 8 0.95 5.75 25.29
CA ASP A 8 0.48 4.57 26.03
C ASP A 8 -0.77 4.88 26.84
N SER A 9 -0.84 6.03 27.52
CA SER A 9 -2.05 6.45 28.21
C SER A 9 -3.26 6.58 27.28
N ARG A 10 -3.07 7.09 26.06
CA ARG A 10 -4.16 7.13 25.05
C ARG A 10 -4.62 5.74 24.60
N LEU A 11 -3.71 4.77 24.54
CA LEU A 11 -4.05 3.40 24.19
C LEU A 11 -4.86 2.74 25.32
N GLU A 12 -4.47 3.01 26.58
CA GLU A 12 -5.22 2.57 27.77
C GLU A 12 -6.60 3.20 27.86
N ASP A 13 -6.75 4.48 27.54
CA ASP A 13 -8.04 5.17 27.45
C ASP A 13 -9.00 4.53 26.43
N LEU A 14 -8.45 3.89 25.39
CA LEU A 14 -9.21 3.11 24.41
C LEU A 14 -9.49 1.66 24.87
N GLY A 15 -9.07 1.29 26.07
CA GLY A 15 -9.29 -0.03 26.67
C GLY A 15 -8.28 -1.10 26.23
N TYR A 16 -7.12 -0.72 25.71
CA TYR A 16 -6.06 -1.65 25.32
C TYR A 16 -4.86 -1.56 26.25
N GLN A 17 -4.27 -2.70 26.55
CA GLN A 17 -2.95 -2.74 27.15
C GLN A 17 -1.86 -2.73 26.07
N PRO A 18 -0.77 -1.98 26.27
CA PRO A 18 0.38 -1.98 25.35
C PRO A 18 0.99 -3.39 25.26
N SER A 19 0.83 -4.04 24.12
CA SER A 19 1.36 -5.40 23.88
C SER A 19 2.47 -5.42 22.81
N LEU A 20 2.60 -4.34 22.04
CA LEU A 20 3.64 -4.15 21.05
C LEU A 20 4.69 -3.16 21.57
N ASN A 21 5.96 -3.44 21.30
CA ASN A 21 7.07 -2.62 21.81
C ASN A 21 7.28 -1.35 20.98
N ARG A 22 7.22 -0.15 21.59
CA ARG A 22 7.47 1.15 20.94
C ARG A 22 8.96 1.34 20.67
N GLN A 23 9.43 0.92 19.50
CA GLN A 23 10.84 0.95 19.13
C GLN A 23 11.12 1.80 17.89
N LEU A 24 10.11 2.08 17.04
CA LEU A 24 10.30 2.74 15.77
C LEU A 24 10.49 4.25 15.91
N SER A 25 11.59 4.75 15.35
CA SER A 25 11.82 6.17 15.15
C SER A 25 11.04 6.71 13.95
N PHE A 26 10.95 8.03 13.81
CA PHE A 26 10.36 8.66 12.64
C PHE A 26 11.03 8.22 11.32
N GLY A 27 12.38 8.15 11.31
CA GLY A 27 13.11 7.64 10.15
C GLY A 27 12.78 6.19 9.82
N SER A 28 12.60 5.33 10.84
CA SER A 28 12.18 3.94 10.63
C SER A 28 10.79 3.84 10.02
N LEU A 29 9.85 4.73 10.40
CA LEU A 29 8.51 4.79 9.79
C LEU A 29 8.58 5.20 8.31
N LEU A 30 9.44 6.14 7.95
CA LEU A 30 9.66 6.54 6.56
C LEU A 30 10.26 5.40 5.74
N VAL A 31 11.29 4.72 6.27
CA VAL A 31 11.90 3.56 5.60
C VAL A 31 10.87 2.46 5.37
N TYR A 32 10.10 2.11 6.40
CA TYR A 32 9.07 1.08 6.32
C TYR A 32 8.01 1.43 5.28
N GLY A 33 7.55 2.70 5.27
CA GLY A 33 6.61 3.18 4.26
C GLY A 33 7.20 3.14 2.86
N LEU A 34 8.42 3.64 2.64
CA LEU A 34 9.08 3.62 1.32
C LEU A 34 9.25 2.19 0.78
N LEU A 35 9.53 1.22 1.65
CA LEU A 35 9.64 -0.18 1.24
C LEU A 35 8.30 -0.75 0.77
N PHE A 36 7.20 -0.39 1.44
CA PHE A 36 5.86 -0.84 1.05
C PHE A 36 5.43 -0.25 -0.30
N PHE A 37 5.72 1.02 -0.52
CA PHE A 37 5.38 1.73 -1.76
C PHE A 37 6.18 1.30 -2.99
N VAL A 38 7.28 0.58 -2.80
CA VAL A 38 8.21 0.25 -3.88
C VAL A 38 8.68 1.50 -4.63
N PRO A 39 9.82 2.12 -4.29
CA PRO A 39 10.34 3.32 -4.98
C PRO A 39 10.42 3.21 -6.50
N MET A 40 10.48 1.98 -7.03
CA MET A 40 10.50 1.66 -8.46
C MET A 40 9.11 1.34 -9.04
N ALA A 41 8.02 1.57 -8.31
CA ALA A 41 6.66 1.25 -8.77
C ALA A 41 6.28 1.84 -10.14
N PRO A 42 6.70 3.05 -10.53
CA PRO A 42 6.42 3.58 -11.85
C PRO A 42 6.92 2.71 -13.00
N VAL A 43 8.00 1.93 -12.81
CA VAL A 43 8.59 1.08 -13.84
C VAL A 43 7.57 0.12 -14.46
N ALA A 44 6.71 -0.47 -13.62
CA ALA A 44 5.73 -1.46 -14.07
C ALA A 44 4.55 -0.86 -14.85
N VAL A 45 4.18 0.39 -14.56
CA VAL A 45 2.95 0.99 -15.08
C VAL A 45 3.19 2.21 -16.00
N PHE A 46 4.45 2.57 -16.26
CA PHE A 46 4.81 3.73 -17.08
C PHE A 46 4.16 3.69 -18.48
N GLY A 47 4.33 2.60 -19.22
CA GLY A 47 3.77 2.46 -20.56
C GLY A 47 2.24 2.51 -20.60
N PRO A 48 1.52 1.75 -19.75
CA PRO A 48 0.07 1.88 -19.61
C PRO A 48 -0.39 3.30 -19.28
N VAL A 49 0.31 4.00 -18.39
CA VAL A 49 0.00 5.41 -18.04
C VAL A 49 0.23 6.34 -19.24
N VAL A 50 1.36 6.21 -19.97
CA VAL A 50 1.64 6.99 -21.18
C VAL A 50 0.53 6.78 -22.21
N ASN A 51 0.19 5.52 -22.53
CA ASN A 51 -0.81 5.20 -23.53
C ASN A 51 -2.21 5.74 -23.15
N ARG A 52 -2.58 5.60 -21.88
CA ARG A 52 -3.90 6.01 -21.41
C ARG A 52 -4.05 7.53 -21.32
N SER A 53 -2.95 8.24 -21.00
CA SER A 53 -2.94 9.70 -20.84
C SER A 53 -2.69 10.46 -22.12
N GLY A 54 -2.32 9.79 -23.22
CA GLY A 54 -1.86 10.46 -24.46
C GLY A 54 -0.48 11.11 -24.31
N GLY A 55 0.41 10.51 -23.50
CA GLY A 55 1.81 10.93 -23.39
C GLY A 55 2.10 12.01 -22.35
N VAL A 56 1.26 12.17 -21.33
CA VAL A 56 1.47 13.12 -20.21
C VAL A 56 1.58 12.42 -18.85
N PRO A 57 2.49 11.45 -18.69
CA PRO A 57 2.55 10.63 -17.48
C PRO A 57 2.90 11.44 -16.21
N VAL A 58 3.68 12.51 -16.31
CA VAL A 58 4.04 13.34 -15.14
C VAL A 58 2.80 14.02 -14.57
N LEU A 59 1.94 14.60 -15.41
CA LEU A 59 0.68 15.21 -14.98
C LEU A 59 -0.20 14.17 -14.26
N VAL A 60 -0.27 12.95 -14.80
CA VAL A 60 -1.04 11.85 -14.21
C VAL A 60 -0.52 11.51 -12.80
N TYR A 61 0.80 11.38 -12.62
CA TYR A 61 1.39 11.09 -11.31
C TYR A 61 1.21 12.22 -10.31
N LEU A 62 1.26 13.48 -10.74
CA LEU A 62 0.98 14.63 -9.86
C LEU A 62 -0.48 14.67 -9.41
N VAL A 63 -1.41 14.41 -10.33
CA VAL A 63 -2.85 14.31 -9.99
C VAL A 63 -3.11 13.11 -9.07
N ALA A 64 -2.51 11.96 -9.35
CA ALA A 64 -2.61 10.77 -8.49
C ALA A 64 -2.09 11.06 -7.08
N ALA A 65 -0.93 11.74 -6.95
CA ALA A 65 -0.38 12.16 -5.67
C ALA A 65 -1.33 13.11 -4.93
N ALA A 66 -1.98 14.06 -5.61
CA ALA A 66 -2.94 14.95 -5.00
C ALA A 66 -4.16 14.20 -4.48
N VAL A 67 -4.72 13.26 -5.26
CA VAL A 67 -5.86 12.41 -4.85
C VAL A 67 -5.49 11.55 -3.64
N MET A 68 -4.34 10.88 -3.68
CA MET A 68 -3.88 10.04 -2.57
C MET A 68 -3.47 10.88 -1.36
N GLY A 69 -3.03 12.12 -1.57
CA GLY A 69 -2.79 13.09 -0.52
C GLY A 69 -4.04 13.43 0.31
N LEU A 70 -5.24 13.46 -0.31
CA LEU A 70 -6.50 13.62 0.42
C LEU A 70 -6.72 12.47 1.41
N SER A 71 -6.46 11.24 0.97
CA SER A 71 -6.54 10.06 1.85
C SER A 71 -5.47 10.08 2.94
N ALA A 72 -4.24 10.51 2.63
CA ALA A 72 -3.17 10.64 3.61
C ALA A 72 -3.49 11.69 4.70
N ILE A 73 -4.18 12.79 4.35
CA ILE A 73 -4.68 13.77 5.32
C ILE A 73 -5.71 13.11 6.25
N SER A 74 -6.63 12.31 5.71
CA SER A 74 -7.63 11.59 6.49
C SER A 74 -6.98 10.53 7.41
N TYR A 75 -5.99 9.78 6.93
CA TYR A 75 -5.19 8.88 7.77
C TYR A 75 -4.51 9.61 8.93
N ARG A 76 -3.90 10.76 8.65
CA ARG A 76 -3.26 11.57 9.70
C ARG A 76 -4.26 12.00 10.77
N GLU A 77 -5.45 12.45 10.40
CA GLU A 77 -6.47 12.88 11.37
C GLU A 77 -6.95 11.72 12.25
N MET A 78 -7.09 10.53 11.67
CA MET A 78 -7.51 9.33 12.41
C MET A 78 -6.36 8.76 13.26
N ALA A 79 -5.14 8.71 12.75
CA ALA A 79 -3.97 8.27 13.51
C ALA A 79 -3.70 9.11 14.76
N LEU A 80 -3.93 10.43 14.68
CA LEU A 80 -3.81 11.34 15.82
C LEU A 80 -4.82 11.04 16.93
N ARG A 81 -6.02 10.55 16.59
CA ARG A 81 -7.10 10.28 17.53
C ARG A 81 -7.06 8.86 18.07
N PHE A 82 -6.75 7.92 17.20
CA PHE A 82 -6.78 6.49 17.49
C PHE A 82 -5.43 5.85 17.16
N PRO A 83 -4.45 5.89 18.10
CA PRO A 83 -3.11 5.35 17.87
C PRO A 83 -3.07 3.82 18.01
N VAL A 84 -3.93 3.12 17.25
CA VAL A 84 -4.09 1.66 17.26
C VAL A 84 -3.49 1.02 16.00
N ALA A 85 -3.05 -0.23 16.10
CA ALA A 85 -2.37 -0.97 15.02
C ALA A 85 -3.30 -1.47 13.90
N GLY A 86 -4.61 -1.32 14.03
CA GLY A 86 -5.60 -1.89 13.10
C GLY A 86 -5.86 -1.09 11.83
N SER A 87 -5.10 -0.01 11.52
CA SER A 87 -5.34 0.86 10.36
C SER A 87 -6.82 1.28 10.28
N VAL A 88 -7.43 1.28 9.08
CA VAL A 88 -8.84 1.66 8.87
C VAL A 88 -9.80 0.86 9.75
N TYR A 89 -9.55 -0.44 9.96
CA TYR A 89 -10.36 -1.26 10.87
C TYR A 89 -10.52 -0.61 12.25
N GLY A 90 -9.40 -0.23 12.87
CA GLY A 90 -9.39 0.40 14.19
C GLY A 90 -10.09 1.75 14.15
N TYR A 91 -9.83 2.56 13.14
CA TYR A 91 -10.42 3.89 13.00
C TYR A 91 -11.94 3.82 12.87
N THR A 92 -12.45 2.99 11.97
CA THR A 92 -13.90 2.82 11.76
C THR A 92 -14.58 2.24 13.00
N ARG A 93 -13.91 1.33 13.70
CA ARG A 93 -14.46 0.74 14.93
C ARG A 93 -14.70 1.80 16.01
N PHE A 94 -13.80 2.74 16.20
CA PHE A 94 -13.92 3.79 17.21
C PHE A 94 -14.78 4.97 16.74
N SER A 95 -14.79 5.27 15.43
CA SER A 95 -15.57 6.38 14.87
C SER A 95 -17.02 6.01 14.59
N LEU A 96 -17.30 4.86 13.97
CA LEU A 96 -18.64 4.45 13.53
C LEU A 96 -19.19 3.24 14.32
N GLY A 97 -18.35 2.53 15.06
CA GLY A 97 -18.76 1.41 15.90
C GLY A 97 -18.33 0.04 15.39
N ARG A 98 -18.69 -1.02 16.14
CA ARG A 98 -18.17 -2.37 15.91
C ARG A 98 -18.54 -2.97 14.57
N THR A 99 -19.79 -2.82 14.10
CA THR A 99 -20.25 -3.40 12.84
C THR A 99 -19.63 -2.73 11.61
N PRO A 100 -19.65 -1.39 11.46
CA PRO A 100 -18.88 -0.72 10.39
C PRO A 100 -17.39 -1.02 10.45
N GLY A 101 -16.79 -1.07 11.66
CA GLY A 101 -15.39 -1.46 11.86
C GLY A 101 -15.08 -2.83 11.29
N PHE A 102 -15.93 -3.82 11.56
CA PHE A 102 -15.79 -5.16 10.96
C PHE A 102 -15.81 -5.10 9.43
N ILE A 103 -16.76 -4.35 8.83
CA ILE A 103 -16.86 -4.21 7.37
C ILE A 103 -15.60 -3.53 6.80
N ALA A 104 -15.12 -2.47 7.42
CA ALA A 104 -13.89 -1.80 6.99
C ALA A 104 -12.66 -2.73 7.10
N GLY A 105 -12.57 -3.49 8.20
CA GLY A 105 -11.53 -4.51 8.38
C GLY A 105 -11.62 -5.64 7.34
N TRP A 106 -12.82 -6.08 7.00
CA TRP A 106 -13.07 -7.09 5.98
C TRP A 106 -12.67 -6.60 4.57
N LEU A 107 -12.93 -5.34 4.25
CA LEU A 107 -12.55 -4.75 2.97
C LEU A 107 -11.04 -4.62 2.84
N ILE A 108 -10.36 -4.04 3.85
CA ILE A 108 -8.91 -3.89 3.80
C ILE A 108 -8.17 -5.23 3.90
N LEU A 109 -8.79 -6.24 4.52
CA LEU A 109 -8.23 -7.58 4.62
C LEU A 109 -8.08 -8.24 3.25
N LEU A 110 -8.94 -7.91 2.27
CA LEU A 110 -8.81 -8.39 0.90
C LEU A 110 -7.48 -7.91 0.28
N ASP A 111 -7.16 -6.62 0.42
CA ASP A 111 -5.87 -6.06 0.01
C ASP A 111 -4.71 -6.73 0.75
N TYR A 112 -4.76 -6.73 2.07
CA TYR A 112 -3.66 -7.19 2.92
C TYR A 112 -3.37 -8.69 2.81
N ILE A 113 -4.35 -9.53 2.55
CA ILE A 113 -4.13 -10.98 2.33
C ILE A 113 -3.59 -11.26 0.94
N LEU A 114 -4.12 -10.56 -0.08
CA LEU A 114 -3.73 -10.81 -1.46
C LEU A 114 -2.39 -10.16 -1.84
N MET A 115 -2.04 -9.01 -1.23
CA MET A 115 -0.80 -8.30 -1.55
C MET A 115 0.47 -9.16 -1.32
N PRO A 116 0.68 -9.81 -0.15
CA PRO A 116 1.83 -10.71 0.02
C PRO A 116 1.84 -11.87 -0.97
N ALA A 117 0.68 -12.43 -1.30
CA ALA A 117 0.58 -13.51 -2.26
C ALA A 117 0.93 -13.04 -3.68
N LEU A 118 0.39 -11.91 -4.11
CA LEU A 118 0.71 -11.27 -5.39
C LEU A 118 2.23 -11.02 -5.54
N LEU A 119 2.85 -10.41 -4.52
CA LEU A 119 4.28 -10.12 -4.52
C LEU A 119 5.12 -11.40 -4.55
N THR A 120 4.67 -12.45 -3.85
CA THR A 120 5.31 -13.76 -3.87
C THR A 120 5.25 -14.39 -5.26
N VAL A 121 4.09 -14.35 -5.93
CA VAL A 121 3.92 -14.84 -7.31
C VAL A 121 4.80 -14.05 -8.27
N LEU A 122 4.79 -12.72 -8.21
CA LEU A 122 5.62 -11.87 -9.08
C LEU A 122 7.11 -12.18 -8.93
N SER A 123 7.60 -12.37 -7.70
CA SER A 123 8.98 -12.76 -7.43
C SER A 123 9.29 -14.17 -7.98
N ALA A 124 8.37 -15.10 -7.78
CA ALA A 124 8.55 -16.49 -8.24
C ALA A 124 8.54 -16.59 -9.77
N VAL A 125 7.65 -15.87 -10.46
CA VAL A 125 7.61 -15.78 -11.92
C VAL A 125 8.93 -15.22 -12.47
N ALA A 126 9.45 -14.16 -11.87
CA ALA A 126 10.70 -13.56 -12.30
C ALA A 126 11.89 -14.52 -12.15
N LEU A 127 11.95 -15.33 -11.06
CA LEU A 127 12.99 -16.35 -10.87
C LEU A 127 12.83 -17.54 -11.81
N ALA A 128 11.61 -18.01 -12.01
CA ALA A 128 11.34 -19.12 -12.92
C ALA A 128 11.75 -18.78 -14.37
N HIS A 129 11.69 -17.50 -14.74
CA HIS A 129 12.18 -17.03 -16.04
C HIS A 129 13.72 -17.15 -16.17
N ILE A 130 14.46 -16.94 -15.08
CA ILE A 130 15.94 -17.07 -15.05
C ILE A 130 16.37 -18.54 -14.91
N TRP A 131 15.67 -19.32 -14.09
CA TRP A 131 15.94 -20.74 -13.84
C TRP A 131 14.71 -21.62 -14.15
N PRO A 132 14.41 -21.88 -15.43
CA PRO A 132 13.22 -22.63 -15.83
C PRO A 132 13.19 -24.09 -15.35
N SER A 133 14.34 -24.63 -14.94
CA SER A 133 14.46 -26.00 -14.40
C SER A 133 13.90 -26.15 -12.98
N VAL A 134 13.67 -25.05 -12.26
CA VAL A 134 13.16 -25.07 -10.88
C VAL A 134 11.68 -24.74 -10.90
N PRO A 135 10.82 -25.58 -10.30
CA PRO A 135 9.39 -25.31 -10.20
C PRO A 135 9.11 -23.96 -9.49
N MET A 136 8.23 -23.15 -10.05
CA MET A 136 7.88 -21.83 -9.55
C MET A 136 7.44 -21.84 -8.08
N GLY A 137 6.73 -22.90 -7.65
CA GLY A 137 6.29 -23.05 -6.26
C GLY A 137 7.44 -23.13 -5.25
N ILE A 138 8.64 -23.61 -5.65
CA ILE A 138 9.83 -23.62 -4.78
C ILE A 138 10.29 -22.18 -4.53
N PHE A 139 10.35 -21.36 -5.57
CA PHE A 139 10.69 -19.94 -5.43
C PHE A 139 9.68 -19.19 -4.54
N ALA A 140 8.38 -19.42 -4.78
CA ALA A 140 7.32 -18.83 -3.95
C ALA A 140 7.49 -19.20 -2.47
N LEU A 141 7.77 -20.48 -2.19
CA LEU A 141 7.98 -20.94 -0.81
C LEU A 141 9.23 -20.32 -0.19
N VAL A 142 10.34 -20.23 -0.92
CA VAL A 142 11.58 -19.59 -0.44
C VAL A 142 11.33 -18.12 -0.07
N PHE A 143 10.65 -17.36 -0.93
CA PHE A 143 10.37 -15.95 -0.67
C PHE A 143 9.46 -15.72 0.54
N VAL A 144 8.38 -16.48 0.65
CA VAL A 144 7.45 -16.30 1.79
C VAL A 144 8.07 -16.75 3.10
N LEU A 145 8.88 -17.83 3.10
CA LEU A 145 9.61 -18.29 4.29
C LEU A 145 10.72 -17.30 4.70
N ALA A 146 11.41 -16.69 3.74
CA ALA A 146 12.39 -15.64 4.03
C ALA A 146 11.72 -14.39 4.64
N ALA A 147 10.57 -13.98 4.12
CA ALA A 147 9.77 -12.89 4.69
C ALA A 147 9.29 -13.22 6.11
N MET A 148 8.80 -14.45 6.34
CA MET A 148 8.42 -14.94 7.67
C MET A 148 9.62 -14.88 8.64
N ALA A 149 10.76 -15.43 8.25
CA ALA A 149 11.95 -15.48 9.09
C ALA A 149 12.43 -14.08 9.51
N LEU A 150 12.40 -13.10 8.60
CA LEU A 150 12.71 -11.70 8.92
C LEU A 150 11.70 -11.09 9.89
N ASN A 151 10.41 -11.31 9.66
CA ASN A 151 9.35 -10.71 10.48
C ASN A 151 9.29 -11.30 11.89
N LEU A 152 9.60 -12.59 12.07
CA LEU A 152 9.69 -13.23 13.39
C LEU A 152 10.83 -12.67 14.26
N GLN A 153 11.87 -12.10 13.65
CA GLN A 153 12.96 -11.45 14.38
C GLN A 153 12.57 -10.07 14.94
N GLY A 154 11.45 -9.52 14.49
CA GLY A 154 10.92 -8.25 14.95
C GLY A 154 11.22 -7.08 14.02
N VAL A 155 10.47 -6.00 14.22
CA VAL A 155 10.42 -4.84 13.33
C VAL A 155 11.78 -4.13 13.17
N ASN A 156 12.65 -4.16 14.17
CA ASN A 156 13.96 -3.55 14.08
C ASN A 156 14.90 -4.25 13.08
N VAL A 157 14.86 -5.60 13.04
CA VAL A 157 15.65 -6.39 12.08
C VAL A 157 15.10 -6.17 10.68
N THR A 158 13.78 -6.26 10.53
CA THR A 158 13.08 -5.99 9.27
C THR A 158 13.43 -4.61 8.73
N THR A 159 13.44 -3.57 9.58
CA THR A 159 13.79 -2.20 9.18
C THR A 159 15.26 -2.09 8.77
N ARG A 160 16.20 -2.75 9.47
CA ARG A 160 17.64 -2.71 9.11
C ARG A 160 17.91 -3.36 7.75
N VAL A 161 17.35 -4.54 7.52
CA VAL A 161 17.42 -5.20 6.20
C VAL A 161 16.76 -4.31 5.14
N GLY A 162 15.61 -3.74 5.47
CA GLY A 162 14.88 -2.82 4.62
C GLY A 162 15.71 -1.59 4.21
N ILE A 163 16.51 -1.00 5.10
CA ILE A 163 17.40 0.14 4.76
C ILE A 163 18.36 -0.26 3.64
N VAL A 164 18.95 -1.45 3.70
CA VAL A 164 19.88 -1.93 2.66
C VAL A 164 19.14 -2.12 1.33
N LEU A 165 17.96 -2.78 1.36
CA LEU A 165 17.16 -2.99 0.15
C LEU A 165 16.67 -1.67 -0.45
N LEU A 166 16.29 -0.69 0.38
CA LEU A 166 15.91 0.65 -0.05
C LEU A 166 17.10 1.41 -0.66
N ALA A 167 18.27 1.34 -0.03
CA ALA A 167 19.48 1.98 -0.54
C ALA A 167 19.87 1.46 -1.94
N ILE A 168 19.75 0.14 -2.16
CA ILE A 168 19.98 -0.46 -3.48
C ILE A 168 18.98 0.09 -4.51
N GLN A 169 17.69 0.16 -4.19
CA GLN A 169 16.67 0.71 -5.08
C GLN A 169 16.96 2.19 -5.41
N LEU A 170 17.21 3.01 -4.39
CA LEU A 170 17.48 4.44 -4.59
C LEU A 170 18.78 4.68 -5.38
N ALA A 171 19.83 3.89 -5.15
CA ALA A 171 21.06 3.96 -5.93
C ALA A 171 20.82 3.60 -7.41
N THR A 172 20.00 2.59 -7.65
CA THR A 172 19.62 2.19 -9.02
C THR A 172 18.84 3.30 -9.74
N ILE A 173 17.87 3.91 -9.05
CA ILE A 173 17.13 5.05 -9.59
C ILE A 173 18.08 6.24 -9.83
N ALA A 174 18.94 6.57 -8.87
CA ALA A 174 19.90 7.67 -8.99
C ALA A 174 20.84 7.46 -10.17
N PHE A 175 21.33 6.24 -10.40
CA PHE A 175 22.17 5.94 -11.56
C PHE A 175 21.44 6.18 -12.89
N PHE A 176 20.19 5.73 -13.01
CA PHE A 176 19.35 6.03 -14.18
C PHE A 176 19.20 7.55 -14.39
N LEU A 177 18.90 8.30 -13.34
CA LEU A 177 18.77 9.75 -13.42
C LEU A 177 20.08 10.44 -13.83
N VAL A 178 21.23 9.94 -13.36
CA VAL A 178 22.54 10.42 -13.80
C VAL A 178 22.78 10.14 -15.30
N CYS A 179 22.38 8.96 -15.80
CA CYS A 179 22.47 8.66 -17.24
C CYS A 179 21.62 9.63 -18.07
N VAL A 180 20.38 9.90 -17.66
CA VAL A 180 19.52 10.88 -18.34
C VAL A 180 20.13 12.29 -18.27
N GLY A 181 20.65 12.69 -17.10
CA GLY A 181 21.33 13.97 -16.92
C GLY A 181 22.55 14.14 -17.85
N ARG A 182 23.34 13.07 -18.02
CA ARG A 182 24.46 13.06 -18.98
C ARG A 182 23.97 13.20 -20.42
N GLY A 183 22.90 12.47 -20.79
CA GLY A 183 22.27 12.58 -22.09
C GLY A 183 21.76 14.00 -22.40
N LEU A 184 21.24 14.70 -21.39
CA LEU A 184 20.84 16.12 -21.53
C LEU A 184 22.04 17.05 -21.74
N VAL A 185 23.17 16.79 -21.08
CA VAL A 185 24.40 17.60 -21.22
C VAL A 185 25.10 17.33 -22.56
N SER A 186 25.12 16.07 -23.03
CA SER A 186 25.71 15.70 -24.33
C SER A 186 24.84 16.09 -25.52
N GLY A 187 23.56 16.40 -25.32
CA GLY A 187 22.60 16.69 -26.37
C GLY A 187 21.92 15.47 -26.99
N ASP A 188 22.20 14.25 -26.47
CA ASP A 188 21.56 13.01 -26.92
C ASP A 188 20.08 12.92 -26.45
N VAL A 189 19.75 13.60 -25.37
CA VAL A 189 18.39 13.78 -24.85
C VAL A 189 18.04 15.25 -24.88
N VAL A 190 16.89 15.58 -25.47
CA VAL A 190 16.44 16.98 -25.56
C VAL A 190 15.41 17.24 -24.48
N TRP A 191 15.58 18.34 -23.72
CA TRP A 191 14.60 18.75 -22.72
C TRP A 191 13.27 19.11 -23.38
N SER A 192 12.18 18.48 -22.93
CA SER A 192 10.82 18.81 -23.37
C SER A 192 9.85 18.76 -22.18
N TRP A 193 8.77 19.51 -22.28
CA TRP A 193 7.68 19.48 -21.29
C TRP A 193 6.57 18.51 -21.70
N HIS A 194 6.75 17.73 -22.78
CA HIS A 194 5.73 16.84 -23.32
C HIS A 194 5.26 15.80 -22.31
N ALA A 195 6.15 15.25 -21.47
CA ALA A 195 5.77 14.32 -20.42
C ALA A 195 4.84 14.94 -19.35
N LEU A 196 4.87 16.27 -19.18
CA LEU A 196 3.98 17.00 -18.28
C LEU A 196 2.72 17.50 -19.00
N TRP A 197 2.88 18.07 -20.21
CA TRP A 197 1.77 18.65 -20.95
C TRP A 197 2.02 18.55 -22.45
N ARG A 198 0.98 18.09 -23.20
CA ARG A 198 0.97 18.09 -24.68
C ARG A 198 -0.22 18.86 -25.21
N PRO A 199 -0.11 19.56 -26.36
CA PRO A 199 -1.27 20.11 -27.05
C PRO A 199 -2.31 19.01 -27.33
N GLY A 200 -3.58 19.25 -27.00
CA GLY A 200 -4.64 18.26 -27.14
C GLY A 200 -4.81 17.31 -25.96
N THR A 201 -4.08 17.50 -24.84
CA THR A 201 -4.28 16.72 -23.62
C THR A 201 -5.73 16.79 -23.15
N SER A 202 -6.34 15.63 -22.98
CA SER A 202 -7.75 15.48 -22.57
C SER A 202 -7.85 15.11 -21.10
N TRP A 203 -8.61 15.88 -20.32
CA TRP A 203 -8.83 15.58 -18.90
C TRP A 203 -9.47 14.21 -18.65
N PRO A 204 -10.44 13.72 -19.45
CA PRO A 204 -10.95 12.36 -19.33
C PRO A 204 -9.87 11.29 -19.49
N SER A 205 -8.90 11.47 -20.39
CA SER A 205 -7.76 10.55 -20.56
C SER A 205 -6.83 10.59 -19.36
N VAL A 206 -6.49 11.77 -18.86
CA VAL A 206 -5.72 11.93 -17.63
C VAL A 206 -6.43 11.24 -16.46
N ALA A 207 -7.71 11.52 -16.24
CA ALA A 207 -8.50 10.92 -15.15
C ALA A 207 -8.53 9.39 -15.24
N SER A 208 -8.64 8.83 -16.45
CA SER A 208 -8.60 7.38 -16.63
C SER A 208 -7.23 6.76 -16.36
N ALA A 209 -6.15 7.50 -16.61
CA ALA A 209 -4.79 7.07 -16.32
C ALA A 209 -4.43 7.21 -14.83
N VAL A 210 -5.06 8.15 -14.12
CA VAL A 210 -4.85 8.36 -12.67
C VAL A 210 -5.17 7.10 -11.87
N SER A 211 -6.19 6.32 -12.23
CA SER A 211 -6.50 5.06 -11.54
C SER A 211 -5.36 4.04 -11.64
N ILE A 212 -4.63 4.01 -12.75
CA ILE A 212 -3.45 3.14 -12.94
C ILE A 212 -2.29 3.66 -12.08
N ALA A 213 -1.99 4.97 -12.15
CA ALA A 213 -0.90 5.56 -11.38
C ALA A 213 -1.16 5.54 -9.86
N ALA A 214 -2.43 5.58 -9.43
CA ALA A 214 -2.81 5.50 -8.02
C ALA A 214 -2.35 4.19 -7.36
N LEU A 215 -2.23 3.09 -8.13
CA LEU A 215 -1.66 1.82 -7.66
C LEU A 215 -0.24 2.01 -7.09
N SER A 216 0.57 2.88 -7.71
CA SER A 216 1.92 3.17 -7.23
C SER A 216 1.92 3.90 -5.87
N TYR A 217 0.81 4.50 -5.47
CA TYR A 217 0.63 5.21 -4.19
C TYR A 217 -0.15 4.41 -3.14
N LEU A 218 -0.57 3.17 -3.42
CA LEU A 218 -1.18 2.31 -2.40
C LEU A 218 -0.13 1.85 -1.41
N GLY A 219 -0.46 1.84 -0.11
CA GLY A 219 0.40 1.28 0.93
C GLY A 219 0.81 2.25 2.05
N PHE A 220 0.46 3.55 2.00
CA PHE A 220 0.74 4.46 3.11
C PHE A 220 -0.07 4.10 4.38
N ASP A 221 -1.11 3.34 4.25
CA ASP A 221 -1.90 2.76 5.32
C ASP A 221 -1.12 1.69 6.12
N ALA A 222 -0.13 1.03 5.50
CA ALA A 222 0.75 0.11 6.22
C ALA A 222 1.53 0.80 7.35
N VAL A 223 1.88 2.08 7.18
CA VAL A 223 2.50 2.87 8.26
C VAL A 223 1.53 3.08 9.42
N ALA A 224 0.23 3.15 9.15
CA ALA A 224 -0.79 3.25 10.19
C ALA A 224 -0.86 2.00 11.07
N THR A 225 -0.49 0.82 10.55
CA THR A 225 -0.42 -0.41 11.35
C THR A 225 0.69 -0.36 12.42
N LEU A 226 1.66 0.54 12.28
CA LEU A 226 2.78 0.73 13.20
C LEU A 226 2.49 1.73 14.33
N ASN A 227 1.26 2.21 14.48
CA ASN A 227 0.90 3.22 15.47
C ASN A 227 1.31 2.84 16.90
N GLU A 228 1.17 1.58 17.27
CA GLU A 228 1.52 1.07 18.61
C GLU A 228 3.03 0.86 18.77
N GLU A 229 3.79 0.71 17.69
CA GLU A 229 5.24 0.51 17.71
C GLU A 229 6.03 1.82 17.51
N ALA A 230 5.38 2.91 17.13
CA ALA A 230 5.98 4.22 16.90
C ALA A 230 6.24 4.96 18.23
N ARG A 231 7.48 5.44 18.46
CA ARG A 231 7.86 6.20 19.67
C ARG A 231 7.06 7.50 19.82
N GLY A 232 6.69 8.15 18.71
CA GLY A 232 5.88 9.37 18.71
C GLY A 232 4.38 9.12 18.55
N GLY A 233 3.93 7.85 18.62
CA GLY A 233 2.52 7.46 18.48
C GLY A 233 1.87 8.00 17.21
N GLY A 234 0.56 8.24 17.24
CA GLY A 234 -0.24 8.68 16.09
C GLY A 234 0.23 9.99 15.44
N ARG A 235 0.90 10.87 16.19
CA ARG A 235 1.47 12.12 15.63
C ARG A 235 2.62 11.81 14.66
N ALA A 236 3.55 10.95 15.08
CA ALA A 236 4.68 10.56 14.24
C ALA A 236 4.21 9.81 13.00
N VAL A 237 3.28 8.87 13.16
CA VAL A 237 2.67 8.11 12.06
C VAL A 237 1.95 9.02 11.08
N GLY A 238 1.10 9.93 11.56
CA GLY A 238 0.36 10.84 10.69
C GLY A 238 1.25 11.82 9.90
N ILE A 239 2.34 12.30 10.50
CA ILE A 239 3.33 13.13 9.78
C ILE A 239 4.12 12.29 8.79
N ALA A 240 4.51 11.06 9.17
CA ALA A 240 5.24 10.15 8.28
C ALA A 240 4.39 9.80 7.04
N THR A 241 3.09 9.53 7.20
CA THR A 241 2.17 9.24 6.10
C THR A 241 2.12 10.40 5.09
N LEU A 242 1.99 11.65 5.55
CA LEU A 242 1.99 12.82 4.66
C LEU A 242 3.35 13.04 3.99
N ALA A 243 4.44 12.90 4.76
CA ALA A 243 5.80 13.05 4.23
C ALA A 243 6.11 12.00 3.15
N LEU A 244 5.62 10.77 3.33
CA LEU A 244 5.76 9.69 2.36
C LEU A 244 5.07 10.02 1.04
N VAL A 245 3.81 10.45 1.08
CA VAL A 245 3.10 10.81 -0.15
C VAL A 245 3.80 11.96 -0.89
N GLY A 246 4.28 12.98 -0.18
CA GLY A 246 5.05 14.07 -0.78
C GLY A 246 6.39 13.62 -1.37
N LEU A 247 7.13 12.78 -0.64
CA LEU A 247 8.41 12.23 -1.11
C LEU A 247 8.23 11.33 -2.34
N LEU A 248 7.18 10.51 -2.34
CA LEU A 248 6.85 9.65 -3.49
C LEU A 248 6.38 10.45 -4.70
N ALA A 249 5.58 11.51 -4.49
CA ALA A 249 5.19 12.41 -5.57
C ALA A 249 6.41 13.01 -6.27
N PHE A 250 7.40 13.44 -5.49
CA PHE A 250 8.68 13.92 -6.01
C PHE A 250 9.45 12.80 -6.71
N LEU A 251 9.67 11.66 -6.05
CA LEU A 251 10.47 10.54 -6.57
C LEU A 251 9.87 9.96 -7.85
N PHE A 252 8.56 9.71 -7.87
CA PHE A 252 7.86 9.20 -9.05
C PHE A 252 7.82 10.24 -10.17
N GLY A 253 7.55 11.52 -9.83
CA GLY A 253 7.56 12.62 -10.79
C GLY A 253 8.88 12.75 -11.53
N VAL A 254 10.00 12.70 -10.81
CA VAL A 254 11.36 12.77 -11.39
C VAL A 254 11.65 11.54 -12.26
N GLN A 255 11.34 10.34 -11.80
CA GLN A 255 11.55 9.12 -12.58
C GLN A 255 10.74 9.11 -13.89
N VAL A 256 9.45 9.46 -13.78
CA VAL A 256 8.53 9.46 -14.92
C VAL A 256 8.87 10.60 -15.89
N MET A 257 9.35 11.75 -15.38
CA MET A 257 9.86 12.83 -16.23
C MET A 257 11.10 12.37 -16.99
N ALA A 258 12.07 11.76 -16.31
CA ALA A 258 13.29 11.24 -16.94
C ALA A 258 12.99 10.20 -18.01
N ALA A 259 12.12 9.23 -17.74
CA ALA A 259 11.71 8.23 -18.73
C ALA A 259 10.92 8.86 -19.89
N GLY A 260 10.09 9.87 -19.62
CA GLY A 260 9.34 10.62 -20.63
C GLY A 260 10.21 11.48 -21.54
N LEU A 261 11.30 12.07 -21.03
CA LEU A 261 12.28 12.79 -21.83
C LEU A 261 12.98 11.88 -22.84
N VAL A 262 13.37 10.68 -22.39
CA VAL A 262 14.07 9.70 -23.24
C VAL A 262 13.12 9.09 -24.28
N SER A 263 11.90 8.76 -23.88
CA SER A 263 10.95 8.08 -24.77
C SER A 263 10.23 9.03 -25.72
N ASP A 264 9.97 10.25 -25.29
CA ASP A 264 9.19 11.34 -25.95
C ASP A 264 8.05 10.85 -26.87
N THR A 265 7.32 9.86 -26.45
CA THR A 265 6.20 9.27 -27.21
C THR A 265 4.86 9.51 -26.51
N ALA A 266 3.81 9.67 -27.31
CA ALA A 266 2.44 9.69 -26.79
C ALA A 266 1.84 8.29 -26.70
N HIS A 267 2.44 7.30 -27.37
CA HIS A 267 1.87 5.96 -27.47
C HIS A 267 2.91 4.88 -27.71
N PHE A 268 2.85 3.79 -26.96
CA PHE A 268 3.62 2.57 -27.20
C PHE A 268 2.74 1.54 -27.88
N ALA A 269 3.33 0.71 -28.73
CA ALA A 269 2.61 -0.42 -29.33
C ALA A 269 2.02 -1.36 -28.26
N PRO A 270 0.82 -1.90 -28.47
CA PRO A 270 0.17 -2.81 -27.51
C PRO A 270 1.04 -4.03 -27.18
N GLY A 271 0.88 -4.58 -25.97
CA GLY A 271 1.55 -5.79 -25.52
C GLY A 271 2.95 -5.54 -24.95
N GLY A 272 3.94 -6.28 -25.42
CA GLY A 272 5.28 -6.29 -24.86
C GLY A 272 5.99 -4.92 -24.86
N ALA A 273 5.76 -4.07 -25.86
CA ALA A 273 6.34 -2.74 -25.93
C ALA A 273 5.81 -1.82 -24.80
N THR A 274 4.52 -1.86 -24.53
CA THR A 274 3.91 -1.11 -23.42
C THR A 274 4.48 -1.54 -22.08
N ASN A 275 4.59 -2.85 -21.83
CA ASN A 275 5.09 -3.39 -20.56
C ASN A 275 6.59 -3.14 -20.36
N ARG A 276 7.35 -2.98 -21.44
CA ARG A 276 8.81 -2.71 -21.43
C ARG A 276 9.17 -1.24 -21.63
N ALA A 277 8.20 -0.34 -21.68
CA ALA A 277 8.38 1.06 -22.00
C ALA A 277 9.45 1.77 -21.12
N PHE A 278 9.43 1.52 -19.81
CA PHE A 278 10.43 2.10 -18.91
C PHE A 278 11.83 1.49 -19.13
N TYR A 279 11.90 0.17 -19.34
CA TYR A 279 13.16 -0.52 -19.63
C TYR A 279 13.77 -0.02 -20.95
N HIS A 280 12.95 0.27 -21.96
CA HIS A 280 13.42 0.88 -23.20
C HIS A 280 14.07 2.24 -22.96
N ALA A 281 13.49 3.07 -22.06
CA ALA A 281 14.14 4.32 -21.69
C ALA A 281 15.49 4.09 -20.99
N VAL A 282 15.61 3.07 -20.14
CA VAL A 282 16.89 2.67 -19.52
C VAL A 282 17.90 2.20 -20.58
N ASP A 283 17.48 1.32 -21.50
CA ASP A 283 18.34 0.80 -22.59
C ASP A 283 18.90 1.89 -23.48
N THR A 284 18.13 2.97 -23.70
CA THR A 284 18.50 4.06 -24.60
C THR A 284 19.64 4.93 -24.05
N VAL A 285 19.65 5.20 -22.73
CA VAL A 285 20.59 6.19 -22.15
C VAL A 285 21.64 5.59 -21.24
N CYS A 286 21.42 4.37 -20.71
CA CYS A 286 22.34 3.73 -19.79
C CYS A 286 23.27 2.73 -20.52
N PRO A 287 24.46 2.42 -19.95
CA PRO A 287 25.32 1.35 -20.46
C PRO A 287 24.61 0.01 -20.47
N ALA A 288 24.90 -0.84 -21.46
CA ALA A 288 24.22 -2.14 -21.68
C ALA A 288 24.25 -3.09 -20.47
N TRP A 289 25.28 -3.01 -19.60
CA TRP A 289 25.36 -3.81 -18.37
C TRP A 289 24.34 -3.39 -17.31
N PHE A 290 23.80 -2.16 -17.38
CA PHE A 290 22.93 -1.62 -16.34
C PHE A 290 21.49 -2.15 -16.42
N THR A 291 20.94 -2.35 -17.59
CA THR A 291 19.57 -2.87 -17.76
C THR A 291 19.33 -4.22 -17.08
N PRO A 292 20.23 -5.22 -17.18
CA PRO A 292 20.10 -6.44 -16.39
C PRO A 292 20.11 -6.17 -14.88
N VAL A 293 20.98 -5.30 -14.39
CA VAL A 293 21.04 -4.92 -12.97
C VAL A 293 19.74 -4.23 -12.54
N PHE A 294 19.27 -3.26 -13.33
CA PHE A 294 18.00 -2.56 -13.10
C PHE A 294 16.82 -3.54 -13.02
N THR A 295 16.79 -4.51 -13.94
CA THR A 295 15.74 -5.55 -13.98
C THR A 295 15.77 -6.42 -12.73
N VAL A 296 16.96 -6.90 -12.34
CA VAL A 296 17.12 -7.71 -11.12
C VAL A 296 16.72 -6.91 -9.87
N VAL A 297 17.16 -5.67 -9.75
CA VAL A 297 16.80 -4.84 -8.60
C VAL A 297 15.30 -4.60 -8.55
N ASN A 298 14.65 -4.30 -9.68
CA ASN A 298 13.20 -4.10 -9.71
C ASN A 298 12.44 -5.39 -9.40
N ALA A 299 12.79 -6.51 -10.04
CA ALA A 299 12.07 -7.77 -9.92
C ALA A 299 12.27 -8.48 -8.58
N PHE A 300 13.47 -8.35 -7.97
CA PHE A 300 13.79 -9.08 -6.74
C PHE A 300 13.88 -8.16 -5.53
N VAL A 301 14.74 -7.14 -5.59
CA VAL A 301 15.01 -6.32 -4.40
C VAL A 301 13.77 -5.52 -4.02
N ALA A 302 13.13 -4.88 -5.01
CA ALA A 302 11.97 -4.04 -4.76
C ALA A 302 10.74 -4.85 -4.35
N ILE A 303 10.43 -5.92 -5.09
CA ILE A 303 9.26 -6.77 -4.80
C ILE A 303 9.44 -7.50 -3.47
N PHE A 304 10.63 -8.07 -3.18
CA PHE A 304 10.88 -8.74 -1.91
C PHE A 304 10.81 -7.79 -0.72
N ALA A 305 11.34 -6.58 -0.86
CA ALA A 305 11.26 -5.56 0.19
C ALA A 305 9.80 -5.22 0.53
N CYS A 306 8.97 -5.04 -0.50
CA CYS A 306 7.53 -4.82 -0.34
C CYS A 306 6.84 -6.04 0.29
N LEU A 307 7.16 -7.27 -0.15
CA LEU A 307 6.62 -8.50 0.41
C LEU A 307 6.84 -8.59 1.93
N VAL A 308 8.05 -8.32 2.40
CA VAL A 308 8.39 -8.38 3.83
C VAL A 308 7.51 -7.41 4.64
N VAL A 309 7.31 -6.20 4.13
CA VAL A 309 6.48 -5.18 4.80
C VAL A 309 5.00 -5.50 4.70
N ALA A 310 4.50 -5.89 3.53
CA ALA A 310 3.10 -6.28 3.33
C ALA A 310 2.70 -7.45 4.24
N HIS A 311 3.53 -8.50 4.29
CA HIS A 311 3.35 -9.65 5.16
C HIS A 311 3.28 -9.24 6.65
N SER A 312 4.14 -8.34 7.08
CA SER A 312 4.16 -7.81 8.44
C SER A 312 2.91 -6.97 8.76
N SER A 313 2.47 -6.13 7.83
CA SER A 313 1.27 -5.28 8.01
C SER A 313 -0.01 -6.11 8.06
N THR A 314 -0.10 -7.15 7.23
CA THR A 314 -1.20 -8.14 7.29
C THR A 314 -1.28 -8.82 8.66
N ALA A 315 -0.13 -9.26 9.19
CA ALA A 315 -0.08 -9.90 10.51
C ALA A 315 -0.53 -8.94 11.63
N ARG A 316 -0.20 -7.64 11.55
CA ARG A 316 -0.66 -6.64 12.52
C ARG A 316 -2.16 -6.35 12.42
N LEU A 317 -2.71 -6.32 11.21
CA LEU A 317 -4.16 -6.18 11.03
C LEU A 317 -4.90 -7.37 11.65
N ILE A 318 -4.48 -8.59 11.34
CA ILE A 318 -5.05 -9.83 11.89
C ILE A 318 -4.92 -9.85 13.42
N PHE A 319 -3.77 -9.47 13.96
CA PHE A 319 -3.54 -9.32 15.40
C PHE A 319 -4.53 -8.33 16.04
N ALA A 320 -4.73 -7.15 15.43
CA ALA A 320 -5.66 -6.16 15.95
C ALA A 320 -7.12 -6.69 15.96
N MET A 321 -7.55 -7.33 14.88
CA MET A 321 -8.88 -7.94 14.77
C MET A 321 -9.07 -9.10 15.77
N ALA A 322 -8.02 -9.90 16.02
CA ALA A 322 -8.06 -11.01 16.97
C ALA A 322 -8.08 -10.51 18.43
N ARG A 323 -7.32 -9.47 18.76
CA ARG A 323 -7.36 -8.81 20.06
C ARG A 323 -8.77 -8.29 20.39
N ASP A 324 -9.49 -7.86 19.38
CA ASP A 324 -10.87 -7.39 19.48
C ASP A 324 -11.91 -8.51 19.47
N ARG A 325 -11.48 -9.78 19.44
CA ARG A 325 -12.33 -10.98 19.35
C ARG A 325 -13.21 -11.03 18.10
N VAL A 326 -12.81 -10.34 17.04
CA VAL A 326 -13.41 -10.42 15.71
C VAL A 326 -12.88 -11.65 14.96
N MET A 327 -11.65 -12.04 15.28
CA MET A 327 -11.00 -13.27 14.83
C MET A 327 -10.63 -14.15 16.04
N PRO A 328 -10.22 -15.42 15.84
CA PRO A 328 -9.80 -16.30 16.92
C PRO A 328 -8.71 -15.65 17.78
N ALA A 329 -8.91 -15.66 19.11
CA ALA A 329 -8.03 -14.96 20.05
C ALA A 329 -6.57 -15.46 20.02
N VAL A 330 -6.34 -16.70 19.56
CA VAL A 330 -4.99 -17.26 19.41
C VAL A 330 -4.10 -16.42 18.49
N LEU A 331 -4.68 -15.73 17.49
CA LEU A 331 -3.96 -14.86 16.55
C LEU A 331 -3.43 -13.57 17.20
N SER A 332 -3.87 -13.24 18.42
CA SER A 332 -3.37 -12.09 19.18
C SER A 332 -2.20 -12.42 20.10
N HIS A 333 -1.64 -13.63 20.04
CA HIS A 333 -0.48 -13.98 20.86
C HIS A 333 0.80 -13.35 20.30
N THR A 334 1.54 -12.70 21.21
CA THR A 334 2.86 -12.13 20.92
C THR A 334 3.96 -12.95 21.61
N ASN A 335 5.16 -12.93 21.02
CA ASN A 335 6.34 -13.51 21.67
C ASN A 335 6.98 -12.51 22.66
N SER A 336 8.06 -12.92 23.34
CA SER A 336 8.80 -12.08 24.30
C SER A 336 9.33 -10.76 23.71
N LYS A 337 9.42 -10.65 22.38
CA LYS A 337 9.85 -9.44 21.65
C LYS A 337 8.66 -8.53 21.28
N GLY A 338 7.42 -8.89 21.64
CA GLY A 338 6.21 -8.16 21.21
C GLY A 338 5.84 -8.37 19.75
N VAL A 339 6.26 -9.48 19.13
CA VAL A 339 5.95 -9.81 17.72
C VAL A 339 4.74 -10.74 17.69
N PRO A 340 3.70 -10.46 16.85
CA PRO A 340 2.50 -11.29 16.72
C PRO A 340 2.81 -12.56 15.90
N TRP A 341 3.58 -13.48 16.45
CA TRP A 341 4.16 -14.62 15.74
C TRP A 341 3.11 -15.58 15.16
N VAL A 342 1.99 -15.80 15.87
CA VAL A 342 0.92 -16.70 15.37
C VAL A 342 0.28 -16.10 14.11
N ALA A 343 -0.01 -14.79 14.12
CA ALA A 343 -0.54 -14.12 12.95
C ALA A 343 0.45 -14.17 11.77
N ILE A 344 1.76 -13.98 12.02
CA ILE A 344 2.81 -14.10 10.99
C ILE A 344 2.80 -15.48 10.36
N VAL A 345 2.75 -16.56 11.15
CA VAL A 345 2.72 -17.95 10.63
C VAL A 345 1.46 -18.18 9.80
N VAL A 346 0.29 -17.74 10.28
CA VAL A 346 -0.97 -17.88 9.54
C VAL A 346 -0.93 -17.12 8.21
N VAL A 347 -0.44 -15.88 8.20
CA VAL A 347 -0.26 -15.11 6.96
C VAL A 347 0.69 -15.84 6.00
N THR A 348 1.78 -16.42 6.50
CA THR A 348 2.71 -17.23 5.66
C THR A 348 2.00 -18.38 4.98
N VAL A 349 1.23 -19.16 5.75
CA VAL A 349 0.49 -20.32 5.20
C VAL A 349 -0.55 -19.89 4.17
N VAL A 350 -1.33 -18.85 4.48
CA VAL A 350 -2.34 -18.32 3.55
C VAL A 350 -1.68 -17.77 2.29
N THR A 351 -0.59 -17.00 2.43
CA THR A 351 0.20 -16.48 1.30
C THR A 351 0.73 -17.60 0.41
N ALA A 352 1.29 -18.66 1.00
CA ALA A 352 1.82 -19.81 0.23
C ALA A 352 0.70 -20.53 -0.53
N ILE A 353 -0.46 -20.77 0.11
CA ILE A 353 -1.62 -21.39 -0.54
C ILE A 353 -2.11 -20.53 -1.70
N LEU A 354 -2.31 -19.23 -1.47
CA LEU A 354 -2.79 -18.31 -2.50
C LEU A 354 -1.79 -18.18 -3.66
N ALA A 355 -0.48 -18.13 -3.36
CA ALA A 355 0.54 -18.06 -4.40
C ALA A 355 0.55 -19.30 -5.31
N VAL A 356 0.27 -20.49 -4.76
CA VAL A 356 0.19 -21.73 -5.56
C VAL A 356 -1.15 -21.82 -6.33
N THR A 357 -2.25 -21.34 -5.73
CA THR A 357 -3.58 -21.44 -6.37
C THR A 357 -3.83 -20.38 -7.43
N PHE A 358 -3.20 -19.19 -7.32
CA PHE A 358 -3.39 -18.04 -8.21
C PHE A 358 -2.17 -17.74 -9.09
N ASP A 359 -1.26 -18.68 -9.28
CA ASP A 359 0.00 -18.48 -10.02
C ASP A 359 -0.18 -17.91 -11.44
N CYS A 360 -1.30 -18.21 -12.10
CA CYS A 360 -1.64 -17.73 -13.45
C CYS A 360 -2.57 -16.52 -13.48
N HIS A 361 -3.01 -15.96 -12.33
CA HIS A 361 -4.07 -14.95 -12.26
C HIS A 361 -3.63 -13.64 -11.58
N VAL A 362 -2.41 -13.19 -11.88
CA VAL A 362 -1.81 -11.95 -11.32
C VAL A 362 -2.72 -10.73 -11.50
N GLU A 363 -3.37 -10.61 -12.67
CA GLU A 363 -4.26 -9.51 -12.99
C GLU A 363 -5.48 -9.47 -12.06
N VAL A 364 -6.10 -10.62 -11.81
CA VAL A 364 -7.24 -10.76 -10.89
C VAL A 364 -6.81 -10.39 -9.47
N MET A 365 -5.65 -10.86 -9.01
CA MET A 365 -5.13 -10.50 -7.69
C MET A 365 -4.90 -8.99 -7.57
N THR A 366 -4.27 -8.37 -8.57
CA THR A 366 -3.98 -6.93 -8.59
C THR A 366 -5.25 -6.10 -8.53
N THR A 367 -6.28 -6.49 -9.28
CA THR A 367 -7.56 -5.77 -9.31
C THR A 367 -8.32 -5.91 -7.98
N LEU A 368 -8.29 -7.07 -7.35
CA LEU A 368 -8.91 -7.31 -6.03
C LEU A 368 -8.20 -6.56 -4.91
N VAL A 369 -6.86 -6.54 -4.89
CA VAL A 369 -6.03 -5.72 -4.00
C VAL A 369 -6.48 -4.26 -4.08
N THR A 370 -6.56 -3.73 -5.31
CA THR A 370 -6.99 -2.35 -5.54
C THR A 370 -8.41 -2.09 -5.03
N PHE A 371 -9.35 -2.99 -5.30
CA PHE A 371 -10.73 -2.85 -4.82
C PHE A 371 -10.79 -2.81 -3.30
N GLY A 372 -10.08 -3.71 -2.61
CA GLY A 372 -10.01 -3.77 -1.15
C GLY A 372 -9.47 -2.47 -0.54
N ALA A 373 -8.33 -1.99 -1.06
CA ALA A 373 -7.70 -0.76 -0.60
C ALA A 373 -8.59 0.47 -0.82
N LEU A 374 -9.06 0.71 -2.05
CA LEU A 374 -9.86 1.90 -2.37
C LEU A 374 -11.17 1.92 -1.61
N SER A 375 -11.85 0.77 -1.47
CA SER A 375 -13.11 0.66 -0.71
C SER A 375 -12.90 0.98 0.77
N SER A 376 -11.81 0.50 1.37
CA SER A 376 -11.48 0.80 2.76
C SER A 376 -11.13 2.28 2.98
N TYR A 377 -10.47 2.92 1.99
CA TYR A 377 -10.17 4.36 2.07
C TYR A 377 -11.43 5.24 1.96
N VAL A 378 -12.46 4.79 1.23
CA VAL A 378 -13.78 5.45 1.27
C VAL A 378 -14.36 5.42 2.68
N MET A 379 -14.25 4.28 3.40
CA MET A 379 -14.67 4.18 4.80
C MET A 379 -13.87 5.12 5.70
N LEU A 380 -12.55 5.22 5.50
CA LEU A 380 -11.69 6.16 6.22
C LEU A 380 -12.16 7.61 6.11
N HIS A 381 -12.56 8.04 4.91
CA HIS A 381 -13.10 9.39 4.71
C HIS A 381 -14.41 9.61 5.47
N ALA A 382 -15.28 8.60 5.50
CA ALA A 382 -16.50 8.63 6.31
C ALA A 382 -16.16 8.71 7.82
N ASP A 383 -15.11 8.03 8.27
CA ASP A 383 -14.64 8.08 9.67
C ASP A 383 -14.23 9.47 10.09
N VAL A 384 -13.50 10.20 9.24
CA VAL A 384 -13.08 11.58 9.54
C VAL A 384 -14.30 12.49 9.71
N ILE A 385 -15.30 12.39 8.82
CA ILE A 385 -16.51 13.17 8.91
C ILE A 385 -17.27 12.82 10.19
N ALA A 386 -17.50 11.52 10.45
CA ALA A 386 -18.23 11.07 11.63
C ALA A 386 -17.55 11.48 12.94
N GLN A 387 -16.22 11.30 13.02
CA GLN A 387 -15.47 11.61 14.22
C GLN A 387 -15.32 13.12 14.43
N CYS A 388 -14.83 13.82 13.40
CA CYS A 388 -14.45 15.23 13.57
C CYS A 388 -15.62 16.21 13.48
N ILE A 389 -16.57 15.98 12.54
CA ILE A 389 -17.71 16.89 12.36
C ILE A 389 -18.86 16.52 13.27
N VAL A 390 -19.27 15.23 13.29
CA VAL A 390 -20.47 14.83 14.03
C VAL A 390 -20.20 14.73 15.53
N LYS A 391 -19.14 14.03 15.96
CA LYS A 391 -18.84 13.81 17.39
C LYS A 391 -18.11 14.99 18.03
N GLU A 392 -17.00 15.46 17.41
CA GLU A 392 -16.14 16.51 17.96
C GLU A 392 -16.63 17.94 17.62
N LYS A 393 -17.61 18.08 16.73
CA LYS A 393 -18.17 19.37 16.25
C LYS A 393 -17.06 20.35 15.81
N SER A 394 -16.06 19.86 15.11
CA SER A 394 -14.91 20.63 14.69
C SER A 394 -15.27 21.68 13.63
N HIS A 395 -14.74 22.88 13.78
CA HIS A 395 -14.93 24.00 12.84
C HIS A 395 -13.90 24.04 11.71
N LYS A 396 -13.03 23.00 11.59
CA LYS A 396 -12.02 22.92 10.52
C LYS A 396 -12.62 22.30 9.25
N TRP A 397 -13.61 22.98 8.66
CA TRP A 397 -14.43 22.49 7.56
C TRP A 397 -13.62 21.98 6.35
N VAL A 398 -12.55 22.68 5.97
CA VAL A 398 -11.71 22.25 4.83
C VAL A 398 -11.13 20.86 5.10
N ARG A 399 -10.49 20.67 6.24
CA ARG A 399 -9.75 19.45 6.57
C ARG A 399 -10.66 18.28 6.96
N HIS A 400 -11.78 18.57 7.63
CA HIS A 400 -12.62 17.52 8.23
C HIS A 400 -13.91 17.24 7.44
N LEU A 401 -14.21 18.05 6.40
CA LEU A 401 -15.39 17.85 5.55
C LEU A 401 -15.00 17.87 4.06
N ILE A 402 -14.41 18.97 3.55
CA ILE A 402 -14.16 19.13 2.13
C ILE A 402 -13.14 18.07 1.64
N VAL A 403 -12.01 17.94 2.33
CA VAL A 403 -10.97 16.96 1.99
C VAL A 403 -11.52 15.53 2.00
N PRO A 404 -12.21 15.04 3.05
CA PRO A 404 -12.79 13.71 3.03
C PRO A 404 -13.86 13.50 1.94
N ILE A 405 -14.71 14.49 1.68
CA ILE A 405 -15.72 14.37 0.60
C ILE A 405 -15.04 14.24 -0.76
N LEU A 406 -14.08 15.12 -1.07
CA LEU A 406 -13.34 15.07 -2.33
C LEU A 406 -12.57 13.76 -2.47
N GLY A 407 -11.91 13.30 -1.38
CA GLY A 407 -11.21 12.02 -1.35
C GLY A 407 -12.17 10.86 -1.61
N ALA A 408 -13.29 10.78 -0.91
CA ALA A 408 -14.27 9.72 -1.12
C ALA A 408 -14.85 9.74 -2.54
N LEU A 409 -15.19 10.91 -3.09
CA LEU A 409 -15.73 11.02 -4.44
C LEU A 409 -14.71 10.55 -5.50
N THR A 410 -13.45 10.97 -5.39
CA THR A 410 -12.41 10.55 -6.34
C THR A 410 -12.17 9.05 -6.29
N LEU A 411 -12.17 8.43 -5.10
CA LEU A 411 -12.02 6.98 -4.94
C LEU A 411 -13.25 6.22 -5.44
N LEU A 412 -14.46 6.72 -5.20
CA LEU A 412 -15.68 6.12 -5.75
C LEU A 412 -15.72 6.16 -7.27
N VAL A 413 -15.26 7.26 -7.88
CA VAL A 413 -15.11 7.35 -9.34
C VAL A 413 -14.06 6.35 -9.84
N ALA A 414 -12.94 6.20 -9.15
CA ALA A 414 -11.93 5.20 -9.49
C ALA A 414 -12.50 3.78 -9.42
N LEU A 415 -13.21 3.43 -8.34
CA LEU A 415 -13.90 2.13 -8.18
C LEU A 415 -14.96 1.88 -9.26
N ALA A 416 -15.73 2.90 -9.64
CA ALA A 416 -16.73 2.78 -10.68
C ALA A 416 -16.13 2.55 -12.08
N LYS A 417 -14.87 2.94 -12.28
CA LYS A 417 -14.11 2.75 -13.53
C LYS A 417 -13.28 1.47 -13.56
N THR A 418 -13.24 0.68 -12.49
CA THR A 418 -12.60 -0.64 -12.49
C THR A 418 -13.36 -1.60 -13.41
N GLU A 419 -12.69 -2.66 -13.85
CA GLU A 419 -13.27 -3.69 -14.69
C GLU A 419 -14.49 -4.35 -14.04
N GLU A 420 -15.43 -4.79 -14.88
CA GLU A 420 -16.68 -5.37 -14.42
C GLU A 420 -16.47 -6.59 -13.53
N MET A 421 -15.53 -7.47 -13.90
CA MET A 421 -15.18 -8.65 -13.11
C MET A 421 -14.66 -8.27 -11.71
N THR A 422 -13.81 -7.26 -11.61
CA THR A 422 -13.32 -6.72 -10.35
C THR A 422 -14.45 -6.22 -9.45
N ARG A 423 -15.39 -5.47 -10.04
CA ARG A 423 -16.56 -4.96 -9.30
C ARG A 423 -17.45 -6.09 -8.81
N MET A 424 -17.71 -7.10 -9.64
CA MET A 424 -18.53 -8.26 -9.26
C MET A 424 -17.90 -9.04 -8.09
N VAL A 425 -16.62 -9.38 -8.19
CA VAL A 425 -15.92 -10.14 -7.13
C VAL A 425 -15.77 -9.29 -5.86
N GLY A 426 -15.41 -8.00 -6.01
CA GLY A 426 -15.29 -7.10 -4.88
C GLY A 426 -16.62 -6.86 -4.14
N LEU A 427 -17.71 -6.67 -4.88
CA LEU A 427 -19.06 -6.55 -4.29
C LEU A 427 -19.52 -7.86 -3.65
N SER A 428 -19.18 -9.01 -4.24
CA SER A 428 -19.45 -10.32 -3.63
C SER A 428 -18.69 -10.49 -2.31
N TRP A 429 -17.42 -10.08 -2.27
CA TRP A 429 -16.63 -10.06 -1.05
C TRP A 429 -17.25 -9.17 0.03
N LEU A 430 -17.70 -7.97 -0.34
CA LEU A 430 -18.39 -7.06 0.56
C LEU A 430 -19.71 -7.66 1.07
N ALA A 431 -20.49 -8.31 0.21
CA ALA A 431 -21.75 -8.98 0.58
C ALA A 431 -21.51 -10.10 1.60
N VAL A 432 -20.43 -10.89 1.43
CA VAL A 432 -20.01 -11.91 2.42
C VAL A 432 -19.67 -11.26 3.75
N GLY A 433 -18.91 -10.15 3.75
CA GLY A 433 -18.57 -9.41 4.96
C GLY A 433 -19.81 -8.87 5.68
N ILE A 434 -20.75 -8.26 4.96
CA ILE A 434 -22.01 -7.76 5.53
C ILE A 434 -22.82 -8.91 6.13
N SER A 435 -22.95 -10.03 5.43
CA SER A 435 -23.67 -11.22 5.92
C SER A 435 -23.05 -11.77 7.20
N GLY A 436 -21.71 -11.85 7.24
CA GLY A 436 -20.97 -12.25 8.46
C GLY A 436 -21.22 -11.30 9.64
N ALA A 437 -21.22 -9.98 9.39
CA ALA A 437 -21.51 -8.97 10.41
C ALA A 437 -22.91 -9.10 10.97
N VAL A 438 -23.92 -9.34 10.11
CA VAL A 438 -25.33 -9.53 10.51
C VAL A 438 -25.49 -10.80 11.35
N ILE A 439 -24.89 -11.92 10.92
CA ILE A 439 -24.92 -13.19 11.68
C ILE A 439 -24.29 -13.05 13.04
N ALA A 440 -23.12 -12.39 13.12
CA ALA A 440 -22.43 -12.15 14.39
C ALA A 440 -23.29 -11.30 15.35
N ARG A 441 -23.98 -10.28 14.84
CA ARG A 441 -24.89 -9.44 15.61
C ARG A 441 -26.12 -10.24 16.14
N MET A 442 -26.71 -11.07 15.30
CA MET A 442 -27.85 -11.91 15.70
C MET A 442 -27.46 -12.91 16.81
N ARG A 443 -26.30 -13.56 16.71
CA ARG A 443 -25.80 -14.47 17.75
C ARG A 443 -25.58 -13.76 19.10
N HIS A 444 -25.08 -12.54 19.08
CA HIS A 444 -24.91 -11.75 20.31
C HIS A 444 -26.24 -11.36 20.95
N SER A 445 -27.25 -11.02 20.16
CA SER A 445 -28.58 -10.70 20.66
C SER A 445 -29.29 -11.94 21.29
N CYS A 446 -29.14 -13.12 20.69
CA CYS A 446 -29.68 -14.37 21.27
C CYS A 446 -29.04 -14.74 22.60
N HIS A 447 -27.73 -14.51 22.80
CA HIS A 447 -27.06 -14.84 24.07
C HIS A 447 -27.40 -13.87 25.21
N VAL A 448 -27.80 -12.63 24.93
CA VAL A 448 -28.23 -11.64 25.91
C VAL A 448 -29.68 -11.95 26.34
N GLY A 449 -30.52 -12.45 25.44
CA GLY A 449 -31.93 -12.80 25.71
C GLY A 449 -32.10 -14.05 26.56
N THR A 450 -31.09 -14.93 26.64
CA THR A 450 -31.12 -16.17 27.45
C THR A 450 -30.56 -16.01 28.87
N ARG A 451 -30.16 -14.79 29.27
CA ARG A 451 -29.68 -14.47 30.64
C ARG A 451 -30.56 -13.43 31.33
N ALA A 452 -31.84 -13.36 31.01
CA ALA A 452 -32.81 -12.70 31.88
C ALA A 452 -33.27 -13.71 32.95
N PRO A 453 -33.38 -13.30 34.24
CA PRO A 453 -33.55 -14.16 35.42
C PRO A 453 -34.82 -14.96 35.44
#